data_1e4a68d9bd26ddbcbd7cab0f87b8f372
#
_entry.id   1e4a68d9bd26ddbcbd7cab0f87b8f372
#
_cell.length_a   1.000
_cell.length_b   1.000
_cell.length_c   1.000
_cell.angle_alpha   90.00
_cell.angle_beta   90.00
_cell.angle_gamma   90.00
#
_symmetry.space_group_name_H-M   'P 1'
#
loop_
_entity.id
_entity.type
_entity.pdbx_description
1 polymer ?
#
loop_
_entity_poly.entity_id
_entity_poly.type
_entity_poly.pdbx_seq_one_letter_code
_entity_poly.pdbx_strand_id
1 'polypeptide(L)'
;FSNPNTVRWYQDKISELIRMGVSAIKCDFGEAAPYNGLYANGRTGFHEHNLYPLRYNKALWEAVRNSSPNQEGVIWARSAWAGSQRYPLHWGGDASTNNVGSTGMLGDLRGGLSFGLSGFSFWSHDMGGFVTESPDDLYRRWLPFGFLSSHTRAHGAPPTEPWLISESFTDAFRECAEMKYKLMPYVYAQAKLCTEQGLPMVRALFVEFPEDAGAWLCEDQY
;
A
#
# COMPACT_ATOMS: atom_id res chain seq x y z
N PHE A 1 18.10 -10.42 -4.28
CA PHE A 1 17.56 -10.52 -5.66
C PHE A 1 18.54 -10.07 -6.76
N SER A 2 19.80 -9.84 -6.43
CA SER A 2 20.88 -9.64 -7.41
C SER A 2 21.44 -10.97 -7.97
N ASN A 3 21.10 -12.11 -7.38
CA ASN A 3 21.46 -13.44 -7.85
C ASN A 3 20.31 -14.09 -8.64
N PRO A 4 20.47 -14.39 -9.92
CA PRO A 4 19.41 -15.00 -10.74
C PRO A 4 18.92 -16.36 -10.23
N ASN A 5 19.77 -17.16 -9.60
CA ASN A 5 19.38 -18.44 -9.03
C ASN A 5 18.46 -18.25 -7.81
N THR A 6 18.77 -17.28 -6.96
CA THR A 6 17.92 -16.90 -5.82
C THR A 6 16.56 -16.38 -6.31
N VAL A 7 16.55 -15.57 -7.38
CA VAL A 7 15.30 -15.08 -7.98
C VAL A 7 14.43 -16.26 -8.44
N ARG A 8 15.00 -17.20 -9.21
CA ARG A 8 14.26 -18.39 -9.68
C ARG A 8 13.73 -19.23 -8.52
N TRP A 9 14.58 -19.54 -7.56
CA TRP A 9 14.17 -20.31 -6.38
C TRP A 9 13.00 -19.66 -5.65
N TYR A 10 13.05 -18.34 -5.45
CA TYR A 10 11.98 -17.60 -4.79
C TYR A 10 10.70 -17.58 -5.63
N GLN A 11 10.82 -17.34 -6.94
CA GLN A 11 9.70 -17.40 -7.88
C GLN A 11 9.01 -18.76 -7.91
N ASP A 12 9.77 -19.86 -7.84
CA ASP A 12 9.22 -21.21 -7.77
C ASP A 12 8.36 -21.40 -6.51
N LYS A 13 8.83 -20.90 -5.35
CA LYS A 13 8.06 -20.97 -4.08
C LYS A 13 6.77 -20.16 -4.15
N ILE A 14 6.80 -18.97 -4.71
CA ILE A 14 5.59 -18.15 -4.91
C ILE A 14 4.63 -18.82 -5.90
N SER A 15 5.15 -19.39 -6.96
CA SER A 15 4.36 -20.09 -7.96
C SER A 15 3.60 -21.31 -7.37
N GLU A 16 4.20 -22.01 -6.40
CA GLU A 16 3.54 -23.08 -5.66
C GLU A 16 2.31 -22.55 -4.90
N LEU A 17 2.43 -21.42 -4.22
CA LEU A 17 1.29 -20.77 -3.50
C LEU A 17 0.17 -20.37 -4.45
N ILE A 18 0.51 -19.81 -5.60
CA ILE A 18 -0.50 -19.43 -6.61
C ILE A 18 -1.25 -20.67 -7.13
N ARG A 19 -0.55 -21.77 -7.38
CA ARG A 19 -1.18 -23.04 -7.80
C ARG A 19 -2.11 -23.62 -6.72
N MET A 20 -1.86 -23.32 -5.45
CA MET A 20 -2.74 -23.71 -4.33
C MET A 20 -4.03 -22.87 -4.26
N GLY A 21 -4.15 -21.81 -5.06
CA GLY A 21 -5.33 -20.92 -5.11
C GLY A 21 -5.12 -19.53 -4.53
N VAL A 22 -3.90 -19.16 -4.12
CA VAL A 22 -3.59 -17.80 -3.69
C VAL A 22 -3.62 -16.87 -4.91
N SER A 23 -4.37 -15.77 -4.83
CA SER A 23 -4.54 -14.81 -5.94
C SER A 23 -3.77 -13.51 -5.75
N ALA A 24 -3.41 -13.17 -4.51
CA ALA A 24 -2.67 -11.96 -4.18
C ALA A 24 -1.60 -12.25 -3.12
N ILE A 25 -0.45 -11.63 -3.25
CA ILE A 25 0.68 -11.80 -2.32
C ILE A 25 1.07 -10.46 -1.73
N LYS A 26 1.10 -10.37 -0.39
CA LYS A 26 1.71 -9.25 0.33
C LYS A 26 3.23 -9.37 0.28
N CYS A 27 3.88 -8.34 -0.25
CA CYS A 27 5.32 -8.22 -0.41
C CYS A 27 5.86 -7.31 0.70
N ASP A 28 6.06 -7.88 1.88
CA ASP A 28 6.44 -7.15 3.09
C ASP A 28 7.93 -6.89 3.17
N PHE A 29 8.34 -5.88 3.97
CA PHE A 29 9.73 -5.46 4.13
C PHE A 29 10.41 -5.04 2.81
N GLY A 30 11.73 -5.18 2.74
CA GLY A 30 12.55 -4.83 1.58
C GLY A 30 13.40 -3.57 1.78
N GLU A 31 13.17 -2.80 2.84
CA GLU A 31 13.90 -1.57 3.17
C GLU A 31 15.26 -1.83 3.82
N ALA A 32 15.44 -2.98 4.47
CA ALA A 32 16.60 -3.28 5.31
C ALA A 32 17.76 -3.95 4.55
N ALA A 33 17.87 -3.75 3.24
CA ALA A 33 18.99 -4.28 2.46
C ALA A 33 20.33 -3.67 2.95
N PRO A 34 21.35 -4.49 3.34
CA PRO A 34 22.54 -3.98 4.00
C PRO A 34 23.38 -3.04 3.11
N TYR A 35 23.73 -1.87 3.63
CA TYR A 35 24.64 -0.94 2.94
C TYR A 35 26.08 -1.45 2.80
N ASN A 36 26.55 -2.21 3.78
CA ASN A 36 27.90 -2.75 3.84
C ASN A 36 28.02 -4.14 3.18
N GLY A 37 26.96 -4.60 2.52
CA GLY A 37 26.96 -5.88 1.81
C GLY A 37 27.68 -5.82 0.47
N LEU A 38 28.20 -6.96 0.02
CA LEU A 38 28.60 -7.20 -1.35
C LEU A 38 27.58 -8.14 -2.01
N TYR A 39 26.96 -7.67 -3.07
CA TYR A 39 25.86 -8.38 -3.73
C TYR A 39 26.41 -9.26 -4.88
N ALA A 40 25.62 -10.27 -5.26
CA ALA A 40 26.02 -11.28 -6.25
C ALA A 40 26.40 -10.71 -7.63
N ASN A 41 25.95 -9.50 -7.94
CA ASN A 41 26.33 -8.78 -9.17
C ASN A 41 27.62 -7.96 -9.04
N GLY A 42 28.35 -8.11 -7.93
CA GLY A 42 29.62 -7.40 -7.66
C GLY A 42 29.46 -5.96 -7.17
N ARG A 43 28.21 -5.47 -6.99
CA ARG A 43 27.96 -4.12 -6.48
C ARG A 43 27.88 -4.10 -4.95
N THR A 44 28.27 -2.98 -4.37
CA THR A 44 28.14 -2.74 -2.92
C THR A 44 26.71 -2.40 -2.54
N GLY A 45 26.38 -2.57 -1.27
CA GLY A 45 25.09 -2.18 -0.73
C GLY A 45 24.76 -0.70 -0.90
N PHE A 46 25.77 0.16 -0.98
CA PHE A 46 25.57 1.58 -1.30
C PHE A 46 24.82 1.80 -2.63
N HIS A 47 25.07 0.95 -3.63
CA HIS A 47 24.38 0.99 -4.91
C HIS A 47 23.09 0.14 -4.93
N GLU A 48 23.04 -0.94 -4.15
CA GLU A 48 21.97 -1.94 -4.26
C GLU A 48 20.84 -1.72 -3.23
N HIS A 49 21.06 -0.94 -2.17
CA HIS A 49 20.08 -0.75 -1.10
C HIS A 49 18.72 -0.30 -1.64
N ASN A 50 18.68 0.80 -2.36
CA ASN A 50 17.42 1.33 -2.91
C ASN A 50 16.91 0.54 -4.13
N LEU A 51 17.79 -0.21 -4.83
CA LEU A 51 17.38 -1.08 -5.92
C LEU A 51 16.79 -2.41 -5.44
N TYR A 52 17.04 -2.78 -4.18
CA TYR A 52 16.56 -4.04 -3.63
C TYR A 52 15.03 -4.15 -3.67
N PRO A 53 14.25 -3.15 -3.18
CA PRO A 53 12.79 -3.17 -3.30
C PRO A 53 12.31 -3.36 -4.73
N LEU A 54 12.89 -2.65 -5.68
CA LEU A 54 12.53 -2.78 -7.09
C LEU A 54 12.75 -4.19 -7.63
N ARG A 55 13.89 -4.83 -7.30
CA ARG A 55 14.19 -6.20 -7.70
C ARG A 55 13.29 -7.22 -7.01
N TYR A 56 13.01 -7.00 -5.74
CA TYR A 56 12.13 -7.82 -4.93
C TYR A 56 10.70 -7.80 -5.48
N ASN A 57 10.14 -6.61 -5.68
CA ASN A 57 8.81 -6.43 -6.26
C ASN A 57 8.73 -7.03 -7.66
N LYS A 58 9.76 -6.86 -8.49
CA LYS A 58 9.84 -7.46 -9.83
C LYS A 58 9.77 -8.99 -9.76
N ALA A 59 10.61 -9.60 -8.93
CA ALA A 59 10.67 -11.05 -8.81
C ALA A 59 9.33 -11.64 -8.40
N LEU A 60 8.68 -11.02 -7.42
CA LEU A 60 7.38 -11.44 -6.93
C LEU A 60 6.27 -11.21 -7.97
N TRP A 61 6.25 -10.04 -8.60
CA TRP A 61 5.29 -9.70 -9.65
C TRP A 61 5.33 -10.68 -10.83
N GLU A 62 6.53 -10.99 -11.32
CA GLU A 62 6.72 -11.95 -12.41
C GLU A 62 6.22 -13.35 -12.02
N ALA A 63 6.52 -13.83 -10.81
CA ALA A 63 6.05 -15.12 -10.32
C ALA A 63 4.52 -15.18 -10.24
N VAL A 64 3.90 -14.16 -9.66
CA VAL A 64 2.45 -14.08 -9.50
C VAL A 64 1.77 -14.02 -10.86
N ARG A 65 2.20 -13.13 -11.75
CA ARG A 65 1.62 -12.98 -13.09
C ARG A 65 1.75 -14.24 -13.93
N ASN A 66 2.92 -14.84 -13.96
CA ASN A 66 3.19 -16.02 -14.78
C ASN A 66 2.47 -17.29 -14.30
N SER A 67 2.08 -17.33 -13.02
CA SER A 67 1.43 -18.49 -12.41
C SER A 67 -0.07 -18.31 -12.21
N SER A 68 -0.59 -17.09 -12.33
CA SER A 68 -2.02 -16.80 -12.18
C SER A 68 -2.80 -17.05 -13.46
N PRO A 69 -4.04 -17.58 -13.40
CA PRO A 69 -4.92 -17.63 -14.56
C PRO A 69 -5.09 -16.23 -15.17
N ASN A 70 -5.05 -16.16 -16.49
CA ASN A 70 -5.17 -14.91 -17.26
C ASN A 70 -4.19 -13.77 -16.85
N GLN A 71 -3.14 -14.12 -16.09
CA GLN A 71 -2.19 -13.14 -15.53
C GLN A 71 -2.85 -12.08 -14.61
N GLU A 72 -3.90 -12.44 -13.90
CA GLU A 72 -4.68 -11.53 -13.06
C GLU A 72 -4.19 -11.43 -11.61
N GLY A 73 -3.16 -12.16 -11.21
CA GLY A 73 -2.61 -12.09 -9.87
C GLY A 73 -2.00 -10.72 -9.54
N VAL A 74 -2.03 -10.35 -8.27
CA VAL A 74 -1.61 -9.04 -7.76
C VAL A 74 -0.56 -9.18 -6.67
N ILE A 75 0.37 -8.23 -6.59
CA ILE A 75 1.21 -8.03 -5.41
C ILE A 75 0.82 -6.76 -4.67
N TRP A 76 1.07 -6.76 -3.37
CA TRP A 76 0.86 -5.65 -2.47
C TRP A 76 2.14 -5.38 -1.69
N ALA A 77 2.89 -4.37 -2.10
CA ALA A 77 4.26 -4.14 -1.66
C ALA A 77 4.37 -3.00 -0.63
N ARG A 78 5.26 -3.18 0.36
CA ARG A 78 5.61 -2.13 1.33
C ARG A 78 6.67 -1.19 0.78
N SER A 79 7.81 -1.73 0.42
CA SER A 79 8.93 -0.96 -0.10
C SER A 79 8.83 -0.71 -1.60
N ALA A 80 9.41 0.41 -2.03
CA ALA A 80 9.44 0.81 -3.43
C ALA A 80 10.70 1.62 -3.74
N TRP A 81 10.99 1.75 -5.02
CA TRP A 81 11.97 2.67 -5.57
C TRP A 81 11.51 3.14 -6.96
N ALA A 82 12.24 4.08 -7.54
CA ALA A 82 11.97 4.53 -8.90
C ALA A 82 11.89 3.34 -9.87
N GLY A 83 10.76 3.20 -10.56
CA GLY A 83 10.43 2.07 -11.41
C GLY A 83 9.44 1.07 -10.79
N SER A 84 9.17 1.13 -9.47
CA SER A 84 8.18 0.29 -8.82
C SER A 84 6.74 0.70 -9.12
N GLN A 85 6.50 1.84 -9.76
CA GLN A 85 5.17 2.31 -10.22
C GLN A 85 4.44 1.27 -11.09
N ARG A 86 5.17 0.39 -11.75
CA ARG A 86 4.63 -0.71 -12.56
C ARG A 86 4.06 -1.88 -11.75
N TYR A 87 4.25 -1.87 -10.44
CA TYR A 87 3.76 -2.89 -9.51
C TYR A 87 2.63 -2.27 -8.69
N PRO A 88 1.36 -2.74 -8.85
CA PRO A 88 0.22 -1.85 -8.67
C PRO A 88 -0.07 -1.41 -7.24
N LEU A 89 -0.01 -2.30 -6.24
CA LEU A 89 -0.52 -1.96 -4.91
C LEU A 89 0.60 -1.71 -3.90
N HIS A 90 0.45 -0.65 -3.10
CA HIS A 90 1.39 -0.31 -2.02
C HIS A 90 0.63 0.14 -0.77
N TRP A 91 1.29 0.05 0.39
CA TRP A 91 0.79 0.58 1.66
C TRP A 91 1.94 1.18 2.50
N GLY A 92 1.57 1.93 3.55
CA GLY A 92 2.48 2.72 4.38
C GLY A 92 3.36 1.96 5.37
N GLY A 93 3.19 0.64 5.50
CA GLY A 93 3.90 -0.14 6.51
C GLY A 93 3.26 -0.03 7.89
N ASP A 94 4.08 -0.08 8.94
CA ASP A 94 3.68 -0.24 10.33
C ASP A 94 3.46 1.14 10.99
N ALA A 95 2.29 1.75 10.74
CA ALA A 95 1.96 3.05 11.31
C ALA A 95 1.79 2.98 12.84
N SER A 96 2.18 4.05 13.52
CA SER A 96 1.91 4.23 14.95
C SER A 96 0.42 4.48 15.20
N THR A 97 -0.08 4.03 16.35
CA THR A 97 -1.46 4.21 16.79
C THR A 97 -1.66 5.54 17.50
N ASN A 98 -1.33 6.63 16.81
CA ASN A 98 -1.55 8.00 17.24
C ASN A 98 -1.93 8.88 16.03
N ASN A 99 -2.42 10.07 16.30
CA ASN A 99 -2.80 11.03 15.28
C ASN A 99 -1.79 12.19 15.12
N VAL A 100 -0.70 12.15 15.85
CA VAL A 100 0.30 13.20 15.87
C VAL A 100 1.65 12.68 15.37
N GLY A 101 2.43 13.57 14.78
CA GLY A 101 3.76 13.25 14.30
C GLY A 101 3.79 12.60 12.91
N SER A 102 4.98 12.19 12.52
CA SER A 102 5.26 11.70 11.15
C SER A 102 4.97 10.20 10.96
N THR A 103 4.56 9.49 11.99
CA THR A 103 4.43 8.01 11.97
C THR A 103 3.01 7.50 12.22
N GLY A 104 2.07 8.38 12.59
CA GLY A 104 0.66 8.04 12.83
C GLY A 104 -0.22 8.33 11.60
N MET A 105 -1.54 8.47 11.84
CA MET A 105 -2.53 8.71 10.77
C MET A 105 -2.16 9.88 9.85
N LEU A 106 -1.69 11.00 10.42
CA LEU A 106 -1.27 12.17 9.64
C LEU A 106 -0.03 11.86 8.78
N GLY A 107 0.90 11.05 9.32
CA GLY A 107 2.07 10.58 8.58
C GLY A 107 1.70 9.70 7.40
N ASP A 108 0.78 8.76 7.58
CA ASP A 108 0.26 7.92 6.51
C ASP A 108 -0.47 8.74 5.43
N LEU A 109 -1.30 9.70 5.82
CA LEU A 109 -1.99 10.56 4.86
C LEU A 109 -0.99 11.35 4.01
N ARG A 110 -0.07 12.07 4.66
CA ARG A 110 0.93 12.90 3.96
C ARG A 110 1.91 12.05 3.14
N GLY A 111 2.32 10.92 3.69
CA GLY A 111 3.17 9.95 3.01
C GLY A 111 2.50 9.39 1.76
N GLY A 112 1.23 9.01 1.85
CA GLY A 112 0.43 8.50 0.73
C GLY A 112 0.23 9.54 -0.37
N LEU A 113 -0.10 10.78 -0.01
CA LEU A 113 -0.22 11.88 -0.98
C LEU A 113 1.12 12.16 -1.69
N SER A 114 2.22 12.21 -0.94
CA SER A 114 3.57 12.37 -1.50
C SER A 114 3.98 11.19 -2.39
N PHE A 115 3.64 9.97 -1.99
CA PHE A 115 3.89 8.76 -2.77
C PHE A 115 3.13 8.79 -4.10
N GLY A 116 1.87 9.22 -4.07
CA GLY A 116 1.05 9.44 -5.27
C GLY A 116 1.68 10.43 -6.25
N LEU A 117 2.23 11.55 -5.76
CA LEU A 117 2.96 12.53 -6.56
C LEU A 117 4.23 11.95 -7.23
N SER A 118 4.73 10.82 -6.75
CA SER A 118 5.83 10.08 -7.35
C SER A 118 5.38 9.10 -8.44
N GLY A 119 4.10 9.13 -8.85
CA GLY A 119 3.56 8.33 -9.95
C GLY A 119 3.01 6.96 -9.54
N PHE A 120 2.66 6.78 -8.28
CA PHE A 120 2.01 5.56 -7.78
C PHE A 120 0.49 5.74 -7.72
N SER A 121 -0.25 4.94 -8.48
CA SER A 121 -1.71 5.08 -8.59
C SER A 121 -2.47 4.57 -7.36
N PHE A 122 -1.93 3.58 -6.65
CA PHE A 122 -2.66 2.90 -5.58
C PHE A 122 -1.88 2.95 -4.27
N TRP A 123 -2.54 3.45 -3.25
CA TRP A 123 -2.02 3.56 -1.89
C TRP A 123 -3.07 3.18 -0.86
N SER A 124 -2.62 2.53 0.20
CA SER A 124 -3.43 2.30 1.39
C SER A 124 -2.56 2.28 2.67
N HIS A 125 -3.18 1.92 3.76
CA HIS A 125 -2.54 1.89 5.08
C HIS A 125 -3.29 0.92 6.00
N ASP A 126 -2.68 0.59 7.13
CA ASP A 126 -3.30 -0.22 8.15
C ASP A 126 -4.25 0.65 8.99
N MET A 127 -5.57 0.48 8.79
CA MET A 127 -6.57 1.30 9.47
C MET A 127 -6.47 1.16 11.00
N GLY A 128 -6.39 2.30 11.68
CA GLY A 128 -6.22 2.36 13.13
C GLY A 128 -4.76 2.38 13.56
N GLY A 129 -3.81 2.09 12.66
CA GLY A 129 -2.40 1.91 12.95
C GLY A 129 -2.05 0.46 13.28
N PHE A 130 -0.76 0.13 13.21
CA PHE A 130 -0.27 -1.26 13.29
C PHE A 130 0.31 -1.62 14.67
N VAL A 131 1.05 -0.70 15.30
CA VAL A 131 2.05 -1.05 16.32
C VAL A 131 1.42 -1.49 17.65
N THR A 132 0.38 -0.81 18.10
CA THR A 132 -0.33 -1.09 19.38
C THR A 132 -1.83 -1.00 19.19
N GLU A 133 -2.61 -1.30 20.23
CA GLU A 133 -4.05 -1.08 20.20
C GLU A 133 -4.37 0.38 19.88
N SER A 134 -5.32 0.58 18.98
CA SER A 134 -5.77 1.91 18.60
C SER A 134 -6.82 2.41 19.58
N PRO A 135 -6.71 3.65 20.10
CA PRO A 135 -7.83 4.28 20.78
C PRO A 135 -9.06 4.35 19.87
N ASP A 136 -10.25 4.12 20.44
CA ASP A 136 -11.51 4.08 19.69
C ASP A 136 -11.71 5.34 18.84
N ASP A 137 -11.49 6.53 19.42
CA ASP A 137 -11.66 7.81 18.70
C ASP A 137 -10.71 7.97 17.53
N LEU A 138 -9.47 7.51 17.65
CA LEU A 138 -8.49 7.53 16.57
C LEU A 138 -8.90 6.56 15.46
N TYR A 139 -9.27 5.33 15.81
CA TYR A 139 -9.65 4.35 14.79
C TYR A 139 -10.93 4.78 14.04
N ARG A 140 -11.91 5.39 14.73
CA ARG A 140 -13.10 5.97 14.08
C ARG A 140 -12.75 7.04 13.06
N ARG A 141 -11.81 7.93 13.37
CA ARG A 141 -11.32 8.94 12.42
C ARG A 141 -10.58 8.32 11.24
N TRP A 142 -9.95 7.17 11.46
CA TRP A 142 -9.23 6.45 10.41
C TRP A 142 -10.16 5.72 9.44
N LEU A 143 -11.38 5.36 9.87
CA LEU A 143 -12.33 4.63 9.02
C LEU A 143 -12.60 5.32 7.67
N PRO A 144 -13.04 6.58 7.60
CA PRO A 144 -13.30 7.22 6.32
C PRO A 144 -12.04 7.32 5.45
N PHE A 145 -10.90 7.65 6.01
CA PHE A 145 -9.63 7.66 5.28
C PHE A 145 -9.29 6.26 4.73
N GLY A 146 -9.42 5.22 5.53
CA GLY A 146 -9.14 3.84 5.10
C GLY A 146 -10.12 3.33 4.05
N PHE A 147 -11.42 3.53 4.27
CA PHE A 147 -12.43 3.05 3.33
C PHE A 147 -12.50 3.84 2.02
N LEU A 148 -12.11 5.11 2.01
CA LEU A 148 -12.02 5.93 0.80
C LEU A 148 -10.67 5.84 0.09
N SER A 149 -9.72 5.05 0.60
CA SER A 149 -8.49 4.69 -0.11
C SER A 149 -8.76 3.72 -1.27
N SER A 150 -7.78 3.52 -2.14
CA SER A 150 -7.90 2.63 -3.32
C SER A 150 -8.22 1.19 -2.92
N HIS A 151 -7.55 0.67 -1.93
CA HIS A 151 -7.78 -0.65 -1.32
C HIS A 151 -7.72 -0.53 0.20
N THR A 152 -8.38 -1.43 0.91
CA THR A 152 -8.71 -1.24 2.33
C THR A 152 -8.45 -2.51 3.11
N ARG A 153 -7.84 -2.39 4.30
CA ARG A 153 -7.79 -3.46 5.28
C ARG A 153 -7.79 -2.93 6.72
N ALA A 154 -8.46 -3.67 7.61
CA ALA A 154 -8.24 -3.61 9.03
C ALA A 154 -7.06 -4.53 9.37
N HIS A 155 -5.98 -3.99 9.90
CA HIS A 155 -4.78 -4.76 10.22
C HIS A 155 -3.92 -4.05 11.26
N GLY A 156 -3.39 -4.84 12.20
CA GLY A 156 -2.48 -4.38 13.23
C GLY A 156 -1.78 -5.56 13.91
N ALA A 157 -0.77 -5.30 14.73
CA ALA A 157 -0.15 -6.32 15.57
C ALA A 157 -1.13 -6.86 16.64
N PRO A 158 -1.89 -6.02 17.36
CA PRO A 158 -3.04 -6.48 18.15
C PRO A 158 -4.26 -6.73 17.25
N PRO A 159 -5.30 -7.42 17.77
CA PRO A 159 -6.56 -7.58 17.08
C PRO A 159 -7.19 -6.24 16.68
N THR A 160 -7.69 -6.17 15.44
CA THR A 160 -8.30 -4.96 14.85
C THR A 160 -9.74 -5.17 14.38
N GLU A 161 -10.30 -6.31 14.71
CA GLU A 161 -11.67 -6.67 14.37
C GLU A 161 -12.66 -5.75 15.09
N PRO A 162 -13.61 -5.13 14.38
CA PRO A 162 -14.48 -4.10 14.94
C PRO A 162 -15.34 -4.58 16.12
N TRP A 163 -15.76 -5.84 16.12
CA TRP A 163 -16.55 -6.43 17.19
C TRP A 163 -15.77 -6.64 18.51
N LEU A 164 -14.46 -6.55 18.50
CA LEU A 164 -13.62 -6.61 19.70
C LEU A 164 -13.49 -5.23 20.37
N ILE A 165 -13.83 -4.16 19.67
CA ILE A 165 -13.74 -2.79 20.20
C ILE A 165 -15.04 -2.41 20.93
N SER A 166 -16.15 -2.30 20.20
CA SER A 166 -17.47 -2.06 20.76
C SER A 166 -18.57 -2.30 19.72
N GLU A 167 -19.82 -2.44 20.17
CA GLU A 167 -20.98 -2.54 19.29
C GLU A 167 -21.13 -1.29 18.40
N SER A 168 -21.04 -0.11 18.99
CA SER A 168 -21.14 1.15 18.25
C SER A 168 -20.00 1.37 17.27
N PHE A 169 -18.81 0.84 17.56
CA PHE A 169 -17.69 0.84 16.59
C PHE A 169 -17.98 -0.10 15.43
N THR A 170 -18.51 -1.30 15.73
CA THR A 170 -18.91 -2.28 14.70
C THR A 170 -19.92 -1.69 13.73
N ASP A 171 -20.90 -0.92 14.23
CA ASP A 171 -21.90 -0.26 13.39
C ASP A 171 -21.26 0.81 12.49
N ALA A 172 -20.43 1.68 13.04
CA ALA A 172 -19.70 2.68 12.25
C ALA A 172 -18.78 2.05 11.18
N PHE A 173 -18.11 0.96 11.52
CA PHE A 173 -17.27 0.21 10.58
C PHE A 173 -18.13 -0.39 9.46
N ARG A 174 -19.28 -0.97 9.79
CA ARG A 174 -20.22 -1.54 8.81
C ARG A 174 -20.75 -0.47 7.86
N GLU A 175 -21.14 0.70 8.36
CA GLU A 175 -21.58 1.83 7.52
C GLU A 175 -20.50 2.25 6.51
N CYS A 176 -19.27 2.38 6.96
CA CYS A 176 -18.14 2.70 6.08
C CYS A 176 -17.88 1.59 5.05
N ALA A 177 -17.97 0.32 5.46
CA ALA A 177 -17.80 -0.83 4.56
C ALA A 177 -18.92 -0.86 3.49
N GLU A 178 -20.17 -0.68 3.89
CA GLU A 178 -21.30 -0.62 2.95
C GLU A 178 -21.16 0.55 1.95
N MET A 179 -20.72 1.71 2.44
CA MET A 179 -20.42 2.86 1.58
C MET A 179 -19.35 2.49 0.55
N LYS A 180 -18.24 1.87 0.97
CA LYS A 180 -17.19 1.40 0.07
C LYS A 180 -17.72 0.47 -1.02
N TYR A 181 -18.53 -0.51 -0.64
CA TYR A 181 -19.12 -1.44 -1.61
C TYR A 181 -20.07 -0.76 -2.59
N LYS A 182 -20.87 0.21 -2.14
CA LYS A 182 -21.71 1.03 -3.03
C LYS A 182 -20.89 1.87 -4.02
N LEU A 183 -19.69 2.29 -3.62
CA LEU A 183 -18.76 3.06 -4.47
C LEU A 183 -17.91 2.19 -5.40
N MET A 184 -17.97 0.85 -5.34
CA MET A 184 -17.10 -0.01 -6.14
C MET A 184 -17.11 0.28 -7.65
N PRO A 185 -18.25 0.55 -8.31
CA PRO A 185 -18.23 0.92 -9.72
C PRO A 185 -17.45 2.21 -10.00
N TYR A 186 -17.59 3.20 -9.11
CA TYR A 186 -16.82 4.45 -9.19
C TYR A 186 -15.32 4.20 -8.97
N VAL A 187 -14.97 3.45 -7.91
CA VAL A 187 -13.58 3.10 -7.60
C VAL A 187 -12.92 2.36 -8.78
N TYR A 188 -13.64 1.42 -9.40
CA TYR A 188 -13.14 0.68 -10.55
C TYR A 188 -12.92 1.58 -11.77
N ALA A 189 -13.86 2.48 -12.06
CA ALA A 189 -13.73 3.44 -13.14
C ALA A 189 -12.57 4.41 -12.92
N GLN A 190 -12.40 4.90 -11.69
CA GLN A 190 -11.27 5.76 -11.34
C GLN A 190 -9.94 5.02 -11.39
N ALA A 191 -9.90 3.75 -10.97
CA ALA A 191 -8.69 2.93 -11.08
C ALA A 191 -8.23 2.82 -12.54
N LYS A 192 -9.16 2.59 -13.47
CA LYS A 192 -8.86 2.57 -14.92
C LYS A 192 -8.31 3.92 -15.38
N LEU A 193 -9.02 5.01 -15.10
CA LEU A 193 -8.62 6.36 -15.49
C LEU A 193 -7.22 6.70 -14.95
N CYS A 194 -6.99 6.45 -13.66
CA CYS A 194 -5.73 6.76 -13.01
C CYS A 194 -4.55 5.97 -13.60
N THR A 195 -4.75 4.69 -13.91
CA THR A 195 -3.70 3.87 -14.54
C THR A 195 -3.40 4.28 -15.97
N GLU A 196 -4.38 4.74 -16.73
CA GLU A 196 -4.21 5.23 -18.11
C GLU A 196 -3.50 6.59 -18.15
N GLN A 197 -3.75 7.44 -17.17
CA GLN A 197 -3.21 8.80 -17.11
C GLN A 197 -1.99 8.96 -16.20
N GLY A 198 -1.62 7.93 -15.43
CA GLY A 198 -0.53 8.00 -14.48
C GLY A 198 -0.86 8.84 -13.23
N LEU A 199 -2.13 8.94 -12.87
CA LEU A 199 -2.60 9.71 -11.70
C LEU A 199 -2.73 8.81 -10.47
N PRO A 200 -2.51 9.33 -9.26
CA PRO A 200 -2.89 8.64 -8.03
C PRO A 200 -4.41 8.69 -7.81
N MET A 201 -4.98 7.62 -7.23
CA MET A 201 -6.41 7.60 -6.90
C MET A 201 -6.74 8.49 -5.70
N VAL A 202 -5.88 8.48 -4.69
CA VAL A 202 -5.94 9.40 -3.55
C VAL A 202 -4.91 10.51 -3.81
N ARG A 203 -5.37 11.74 -3.97
CA ARG A 203 -4.50 12.84 -4.36
C ARG A 203 -4.88 14.15 -3.70
N ALA A 204 -3.88 14.96 -3.41
CA ALA A 204 -4.08 16.28 -2.84
C ALA A 204 -4.91 17.18 -3.78
N LEU A 205 -5.74 18.05 -3.22
CA LEU A 205 -6.65 18.91 -3.98
C LEU A 205 -5.94 19.77 -5.02
N PHE A 206 -4.71 20.20 -4.79
CA PHE A 206 -3.96 20.99 -5.77
C PHE A 206 -3.62 20.24 -7.06
N VAL A 207 -3.71 18.89 -7.08
CA VAL A 207 -3.55 18.09 -8.31
C VAL A 207 -4.79 18.25 -9.20
N GLU A 208 -5.98 18.34 -8.61
CA GLU A 208 -7.25 18.56 -9.33
C GLU A 208 -7.52 20.03 -9.62
N PHE A 209 -7.14 20.91 -8.67
CA PHE A 209 -7.45 22.33 -8.68
C PHE A 209 -6.17 23.18 -8.54
N PRO A 210 -5.20 23.08 -9.50
CA PRO A 210 -3.89 23.73 -9.36
C PRO A 210 -3.96 25.24 -9.32
N GLU A 211 -4.99 25.84 -9.92
CA GLU A 211 -5.19 27.30 -9.96
C GLU A 211 -5.94 27.85 -8.73
N ASP A 212 -6.46 26.98 -7.87
CA ASP A 212 -7.14 27.39 -6.64
C ASP A 212 -6.14 27.48 -5.47
N ALA A 213 -5.89 28.70 -5.02
CA ALA A 213 -4.99 28.94 -3.88
C ALA A 213 -5.47 28.24 -2.59
N GLY A 214 -6.79 28.03 -2.41
CA GLY A 214 -7.36 27.30 -1.29
C GLY A 214 -6.97 25.82 -1.28
N ALA A 215 -6.84 25.22 -2.47
CA ALA A 215 -6.45 23.82 -2.60
C ALA A 215 -5.03 23.52 -2.05
N TRP A 216 -4.16 24.50 -2.03
CA TRP A 216 -2.80 24.39 -1.47
C TRP A 216 -2.75 24.50 0.06
N LEU A 217 -3.79 25.09 0.66
CA LEU A 217 -3.89 25.34 2.10
C LEU A 217 -4.85 24.39 2.81
N CYS A 218 -5.47 23.48 2.08
CA CYS A 218 -6.43 22.54 2.63
C CYS A 218 -5.74 21.46 3.46
N GLU A 219 -6.12 21.33 4.73
CA GLU A 219 -5.52 20.38 5.67
C GLU A 219 -6.46 19.22 6.05
N ASP A 220 -7.72 19.29 5.65
CA ASP A 220 -8.80 18.36 6.05
C ASP A 220 -9.48 17.63 4.88
N GLN A 221 -8.98 17.82 3.65
CA GLN A 221 -9.51 17.19 2.43
C GLN A 221 -8.37 16.78 1.48
N TYR A 222 -8.65 15.75 0.67
CA TYR A 222 -7.79 15.27 -0.41
C TYR A 222 -8.64 14.70 -1.55
#